data_aa179ac8b4fc2cb3ad4fcdd3d63b60a5
#
_entry.id   aa179ac8b4fc2cb3ad4fcdd3d63b60a5
#
_cell.length_a   1.000
_cell.length_b   1.000
_cell.length_c   1.000
_cell.angle_alpha   90.00
_cell.angle_beta   90.00
_cell.angle_gamma   90.00
#
_symmetry.space_group_name_H-M   'P 1'
#
loop_
_entity.id
_entity.type
_entity.pdbx_description
1 polymer ?
#
loop_
_entity_poly.entity_id
_entity_poly.type
_entity_poly.pdbx_seq_one_letter_code
_entity_poly.pdbx_strand_id
1 'polypeptide(L)'
;MKIAYLSSLAHPALCTYLANSGHFIHTFSEVRTASELVANHPDVLLCKLGVKPESPIYEGAPNELSPLYPGDCRYNAACTGKFFIHRLDITDSELLAAAKASCGNELELIDVRQGYAKCSTVIVDENSIITYDRGIAKPCEAAGMNVLLVEPGFVKLRGANTGFIGGASGRVDGEIVFNGDLSAHPNFREITTFIEAQGLGCKWFESYELEDIGSIITVTKSDTD
;
A
#
# COMPACT_ATOMS: atom_id res chain seq x y z
N MET A 1 -17.22 12.23 -3.27
CA MET A 1 -17.16 11.59 -1.93
C MET A 1 -15.77 10.99 -1.71
N LYS A 2 -15.11 11.25 -0.55
CA LYS A 2 -13.82 10.60 -0.19
C LYS A 2 -14.06 9.35 0.63
N ILE A 3 -13.39 8.25 0.29
CA ILE A 3 -13.50 6.95 1.00
C ILE A 3 -12.10 6.50 1.41
N ALA A 4 -11.97 5.98 2.63
CA ALA A 4 -10.78 5.27 3.11
C ALA A 4 -11.13 3.83 3.46
N TYR A 5 -10.50 2.87 2.81
CA TYR A 5 -10.58 1.45 3.13
C TYR A 5 -9.50 1.11 4.15
N LEU A 6 -9.92 0.57 5.27
CA LEU A 6 -9.04 0.21 6.40
C LEU A 6 -9.33 -1.20 6.88
N SER A 7 -8.33 -1.84 7.42
CA SER A 7 -8.50 -3.05 8.23
C SER A 7 -9.48 -2.79 9.39
N SER A 8 -10.24 -3.80 9.78
CA SER A 8 -11.02 -3.78 11.03
C SER A 8 -10.15 -3.63 12.29
N LEU A 9 -8.83 -3.83 12.14
CA LEU A 9 -7.83 -3.68 13.20
C LEU A 9 -7.19 -2.29 13.26
N ALA A 10 -7.58 -1.36 12.39
CA ALA A 10 -7.06 0.00 12.37
C ALA A 10 -7.27 0.73 13.71
N HIS A 11 -6.25 1.44 14.16
CA HIS A 11 -6.32 2.15 15.45
C HIS A 11 -7.34 3.31 15.41
N PRO A 12 -8.12 3.54 16.49
CA PRO A 12 -9.13 4.60 16.53
C PRO A 12 -8.60 5.99 16.22
N ALA A 13 -7.35 6.31 16.58
CA ALA A 13 -6.73 7.59 16.26
C ALA A 13 -6.57 7.82 14.75
N LEU A 14 -6.19 6.77 13.98
CA LEU A 14 -6.15 6.83 12.52
C LEU A 14 -7.56 7.05 11.94
N CYS A 15 -8.56 6.28 12.42
CA CYS A 15 -9.94 6.44 11.95
C CYS A 15 -10.47 7.85 12.21
N THR A 16 -10.20 8.41 13.39
CA THR A 16 -10.60 9.78 13.75
C THR A 16 -9.91 10.81 12.86
N TYR A 17 -8.62 10.65 12.61
CA TYR A 17 -7.86 11.54 11.72
C TYR A 17 -8.45 11.57 10.31
N LEU A 18 -8.70 10.40 9.72
CA LEU A 18 -9.26 10.28 8.36
C LEU A 18 -10.70 10.81 8.29
N ALA A 19 -11.53 10.54 9.29
CA ALA A 19 -12.89 11.09 9.37
C ALA A 19 -12.87 12.64 9.44
N ASN A 20 -11.97 13.22 10.25
CA ASN A 20 -11.78 14.67 10.34
C ASN A 20 -11.25 15.29 9.04
N SER A 21 -10.54 14.52 8.22
CA SER A 21 -10.10 14.90 6.86
C SER A 21 -11.18 14.70 5.80
N GLY A 22 -12.42 14.37 6.21
CA GLY A 22 -13.59 14.23 5.34
C GLY A 22 -13.71 12.89 4.63
N HIS A 23 -13.00 11.85 5.09
CA HIS A 23 -13.12 10.51 4.53
C HIS A 23 -14.22 9.71 5.23
N PHE A 24 -15.05 9.05 4.43
CA PHE A 24 -15.92 7.98 4.90
C PHE A 24 -15.06 6.71 5.12
N ILE A 25 -15.10 6.16 6.34
CA ILE A 25 -14.33 4.96 6.68
C ILE A 25 -15.11 3.72 6.24
N HIS A 26 -14.53 2.96 5.33
CA HIS A 26 -14.99 1.64 4.95
C HIS A 26 -14.12 0.59 5.64
N THR A 27 -14.66 -0.08 6.64
CA THR A 27 -13.95 -1.16 7.34
C THR A 27 -13.96 -2.43 6.48
N PHE A 28 -12.77 -2.93 6.15
CA PHE A 28 -12.61 -4.13 5.34
C PHE A 28 -12.93 -5.38 6.16
N SER A 29 -13.75 -6.26 5.59
CA SER A 29 -14.14 -7.51 6.21
C SER A 29 -13.06 -8.57 6.02
N GLU A 30 -13.00 -9.52 6.96
CA GLU A 30 -12.08 -10.64 6.90
C GLU A 30 -12.28 -11.51 5.64
N VAL A 31 -11.18 -11.80 4.93
CA VAL A 31 -11.13 -12.66 3.75
C VAL A 31 -10.68 -14.06 4.15
N ARG A 32 -11.62 -14.96 4.40
CA ARG A 32 -11.37 -16.32 4.90
C ARG A 32 -10.54 -17.21 3.98
N THR A 33 -10.41 -16.86 2.72
CA THR A 33 -9.60 -17.58 1.72
C THR A 33 -8.14 -17.12 1.67
N ALA A 34 -7.80 -16.02 2.34
CA ALA A 34 -6.43 -15.56 2.51
C ALA A 34 -5.77 -16.20 3.75
N SER A 35 -4.46 -16.00 3.90
CA SER A 35 -3.73 -16.32 5.12
C SER A 35 -4.31 -15.56 6.32
N GLU A 36 -4.43 -16.21 7.48
CA GLU A 36 -4.95 -15.59 8.71
C GLU A 36 -4.17 -14.32 9.11
N LEU A 37 -2.88 -14.26 8.79
CA LEU A 37 -2.03 -13.10 9.10
C LEU A 37 -2.47 -11.82 8.37
N VAL A 38 -3.05 -11.97 7.17
CA VAL A 38 -3.41 -10.85 6.28
C VAL A 38 -4.91 -10.84 5.92
N ALA A 39 -5.71 -11.71 6.52
CA ALA A 39 -7.13 -11.84 6.20
C ALA A 39 -7.93 -10.54 6.38
N ASN A 40 -7.49 -9.65 7.26
CA ASN A 40 -8.10 -8.34 7.50
C ASN A 40 -7.45 -7.18 6.72
N HIS A 41 -6.49 -7.48 5.84
CA HIS A 41 -5.74 -6.49 5.09
C HIS A 41 -6.50 -6.07 3.81
N PRO A 42 -6.84 -4.79 3.62
CA PRO A 42 -7.52 -4.34 2.40
C PRO A 42 -6.76 -4.66 1.12
N ASP A 43 -5.42 -4.55 1.14
CA ASP A 43 -4.57 -4.78 -0.03
C ASP A 43 -4.41 -6.26 -0.44
N VAL A 44 -5.05 -7.19 0.29
CA VAL A 44 -5.21 -8.58 -0.15
C VAL A 44 -6.17 -8.69 -1.35
N LEU A 45 -7.19 -7.81 -1.41
CA LEU A 45 -8.17 -7.76 -2.51
C LEU A 45 -8.15 -6.44 -3.29
N LEU A 46 -7.73 -5.34 -2.66
CA LEU A 46 -7.84 -4.02 -3.25
C LEU A 46 -6.49 -3.54 -3.78
N CYS A 47 -6.42 -3.24 -5.07
CA CYS A 47 -5.27 -2.60 -5.68
C CYS A 47 -5.66 -1.24 -6.26
N LYS A 48 -5.12 -0.15 -5.70
CA LYS A 48 -5.31 1.19 -6.26
C LYS A 48 -4.39 1.38 -7.46
N LEU A 49 -4.97 1.80 -8.60
CA LEU A 49 -4.29 1.92 -9.88
C LEU A 49 -3.75 3.34 -10.11
N GLY A 50 -2.88 3.79 -9.21
CA GLY A 50 -2.21 5.09 -9.29
C GLY A 50 -2.25 5.89 -7.99
N VAL A 51 -1.58 7.04 -8.00
CA VAL A 51 -1.40 7.91 -6.82
C VAL A 51 -2.42 9.05 -6.72
N LYS A 52 -3.18 9.32 -7.77
CA LYS A 52 -4.17 10.42 -7.78
C LYS A 52 -5.34 10.07 -6.86
N PRO A 53 -5.99 11.06 -6.23
CA PRO A 53 -7.17 10.80 -5.39
C PRO A 53 -8.27 10.02 -6.12
N GLU A 54 -8.51 10.32 -7.38
CA GLU A 54 -9.52 9.70 -8.25
C GLU A 54 -9.06 8.40 -8.94
N SER A 55 -7.80 7.99 -8.79
CA SER A 55 -7.32 6.72 -9.38
C SER A 55 -8.19 5.57 -8.95
N PRO A 56 -8.65 4.72 -9.90
CA PRO A 56 -9.58 3.65 -9.58
C PRO A 56 -8.95 2.58 -8.68
N ILE A 57 -9.80 1.88 -7.95
CA ILE A 57 -9.43 0.70 -7.18
C ILE A 57 -9.97 -0.52 -7.92
N TYR A 58 -9.08 -1.47 -8.22
CA TYR A 58 -9.46 -2.80 -8.63
C TYR A 58 -9.77 -3.63 -7.39
N GLU A 59 -10.89 -4.32 -7.40
CA GLU A 59 -11.29 -5.24 -6.35
C GLU A 59 -11.26 -6.68 -6.88
N GLY A 60 -10.40 -7.50 -6.28
CA GLY A 60 -10.23 -8.90 -6.63
C GLY A 60 -11.34 -9.79 -6.09
N ALA A 61 -11.38 -11.03 -6.55
CA ALA A 61 -12.34 -12.03 -6.12
C ALA A 61 -11.80 -12.88 -4.96
N PRO A 62 -12.46 -12.91 -3.80
CA PRO A 62 -11.99 -13.69 -2.64
C PRO A 62 -11.80 -15.18 -2.91
N ASN A 63 -12.63 -15.78 -3.76
CA ASN A 63 -12.57 -17.20 -4.12
C ASN A 63 -11.36 -17.58 -5.00
N GLU A 64 -10.67 -16.59 -5.55
CA GLU A 64 -9.44 -16.78 -6.33
C GLU A 64 -8.18 -16.79 -5.44
N LEU A 65 -8.30 -16.48 -4.16
CA LEU A 65 -7.21 -16.52 -3.21
C LEU A 65 -7.02 -17.93 -2.61
N SER A 66 -5.82 -18.17 -2.09
CA SER A 66 -5.47 -19.37 -1.34
C SER A 66 -4.77 -18.96 -0.03
N PRO A 67 -4.97 -19.66 1.09
CA PRO A 67 -4.32 -19.31 2.36
C PRO A 67 -2.80 -19.56 2.36
N LEU A 68 -2.28 -20.21 1.34
CA LEU A 68 -0.86 -20.51 1.20
C LEU A 68 -0.19 -19.54 0.24
N TYR A 69 0.90 -18.91 0.72
CA TYR A 69 1.77 -18.08 -0.14
C TYR A 69 2.28 -18.89 -1.35
N PRO A 70 2.27 -18.31 -2.56
CA PRO A 70 1.92 -16.93 -2.90
C PRO A 70 0.46 -16.74 -3.36
N GLY A 71 -0.43 -17.69 -3.10
CA GLY A 71 -1.81 -17.66 -3.59
C GLY A 71 -2.69 -16.56 -2.97
N ASP A 72 -2.27 -15.96 -1.85
CA ASP A 72 -2.92 -14.83 -1.19
C ASP A 72 -2.36 -13.47 -1.62
N CYS A 73 -1.41 -13.44 -2.56
CA CYS A 73 -0.74 -12.21 -3.01
C CYS A 73 -1.19 -11.71 -4.37
N ARG A 74 -2.10 -12.38 -5.09
CA ARG A 74 -2.46 -12.13 -6.49
C ARG A 74 -2.80 -10.67 -6.82
N TYR A 75 -3.37 -9.96 -5.84
CA TYR A 75 -3.82 -8.58 -5.99
C TYR A 75 -2.94 -7.56 -5.26
N ASN A 76 -1.92 -8.01 -4.50
CA ASN A 76 -1.06 -7.17 -3.68
C ASN A 76 0.04 -6.46 -4.51
N ALA A 77 -0.36 -5.79 -5.58
CA ALA A 77 0.54 -5.06 -6.46
C ALA A 77 0.67 -3.59 -6.05
N ALA A 78 1.89 -3.05 -6.13
CA ALA A 78 2.13 -1.61 -5.98
C ALA A 78 2.03 -0.93 -7.35
N CYS A 79 0.98 -0.12 -7.55
CA CYS A 79 0.76 0.60 -8.81
C CYS A 79 0.81 2.11 -8.57
N THR A 80 1.78 2.79 -9.17
CA THR A 80 1.94 4.25 -9.05
C THR A 80 1.15 5.04 -10.10
N GLY A 81 0.63 4.35 -11.13
CA GLY A 81 0.04 4.93 -12.33
C GLY A 81 1.02 5.00 -13.50
N LYS A 82 2.33 5.01 -13.23
CA LYS A 82 3.40 4.91 -14.22
C LYS A 82 4.12 3.56 -14.15
N PHE A 83 4.25 3.00 -12.96
CA PHE A 83 4.89 1.71 -12.70
C PHE A 83 3.91 0.76 -12.03
N PHE A 84 3.95 -0.51 -12.46
CA PHE A 84 3.23 -1.62 -11.84
C PHE A 84 4.26 -2.63 -11.33
N ILE A 85 4.44 -2.67 -10.02
CA ILE A 85 5.47 -3.45 -9.33
C ILE A 85 4.80 -4.65 -8.70
N HIS A 86 5.08 -5.83 -9.18
CA HIS A 86 4.54 -7.07 -8.62
C HIS A 86 5.36 -8.28 -9.07
N ARG A 87 5.14 -9.40 -8.43
CA ARG A 87 5.57 -10.70 -8.91
C ARG A 87 4.66 -11.13 -10.06
N LEU A 88 5.10 -10.90 -11.31
CA LEU A 88 4.23 -10.97 -12.48
C LEU A 88 3.69 -12.37 -12.80
N ASP A 89 4.40 -13.44 -12.39
CA ASP A 89 3.96 -14.83 -12.60
C ASP A 89 2.76 -15.25 -11.74
N ILE A 90 2.47 -14.50 -10.65
CA ILE A 90 1.30 -14.73 -9.79
C ILE A 90 0.22 -13.65 -9.92
N THR A 91 0.51 -12.58 -10.65
CA THR A 91 -0.42 -11.45 -10.81
C THR A 91 -1.71 -11.92 -11.47
N ASP A 92 -2.84 -11.52 -10.89
CA ASP A 92 -4.14 -11.75 -11.52
C ASP A 92 -4.20 -11.06 -12.88
N SER A 93 -4.68 -11.79 -13.90
CA SER A 93 -4.71 -11.31 -15.28
C SER A 93 -5.71 -10.17 -15.50
N GLU A 94 -6.82 -10.16 -14.77
CA GLU A 94 -7.84 -9.09 -14.85
C GLU A 94 -7.34 -7.83 -14.15
N LEU A 95 -6.65 -7.96 -13.01
CA LEU A 95 -5.95 -6.83 -12.37
C LEU A 95 -4.94 -6.21 -13.32
N LEU A 96 -4.10 -7.02 -13.97
CA LEU A 96 -3.09 -6.52 -14.90
C LEU A 96 -3.73 -5.83 -16.11
N ALA A 97 -4.84 -6.38 -16.64
CA ALA A 97 -5.60 -5.77 -17.72
C ALA A 97 -6.23 -4.43 -17.27
N ALA A 98 -6.82 -4.39 -16.08
CA ALA A 98 -7.38 -3.16 -15.50
C ALA A 98 -6.32 -2.08 -15.29
N ALA A 99 -5.12 -2.45 -14.80
CA ALA A 99 -4.01 -1.53 -14.63
C ALA A 99 -3.58 -0.92 -15.97
N LYS A 100 -3.41 -1.73 -17.02
CA LYS A 100 -3.09 -1.26 -18.38
C LYS A 100 -4.17 -0.36 -18.95
N ALA A 101 -5.45 -0.72 -18.75
CA ALA A 101 -6.57 0.10 -19.22
C ALA A 101 -6.66 1.47 -18.50
N SER A 102 -6.38 1.49 -17.20
CA SER A 102 -6.45 2.71 -16.38
C SER A 102 -5.24 3.63 -16.57
N CYS A 103 -4.03 3.06 -16.64
CA CYS A 103 -2.78 3.82 -16.67
C CYS A 103 -2.26 4.09 -18.09
N GLY A 104 -2.84 3.44 -19.10
CA GLY A 104 -2.46 3.61 -20.51
C GLY A 104 -1.23 2.79 -20.93
N ASN A 105 -0.80 3.02 -22.18
CA ASN A 105 0.27 2.25 -22.84
C ASN A 105 1.68 2.53 -22.26
N GLU A 106 1.83 3.57 -21.43
CA GLU A 106 3.11 3.95 -20.82
C GLU A 106 3.34 3.27 -19.47
N LEU A 107 2.39 2.43 -19.02
CA LEU A 107 2.56 1.66 -17.79
C LEU A 107 3.73 0.68 -17.90
N GLU A 108 4.77 0.92 -17.13
CA GLU A 108 5.93 0.05 -17.06
C GLU A 108 5.73 -1.06 -16.03
N LEU A 109 5.96 -2.31 -16.43
CA LEU A 109 5.81 -3.48 -15.56
C LEU A 109 7.19 -3.84 -14.96
N ILE A 110 7.26 -3.84 -13.64
CA ILE A 110 8.48 -4.21 -12.90
C ILE A 110 8.25 -5.55 -12.21
N ASP A 111 8.91 -6.61 -12.72
CA ASP A 111 8.85 -7.94 -12.12
C ASP A 111 9.75 -8.04 -10.89
N VAL A 112 9.19 -8.49 -9.78
CA VAL A 112 9.88 -8.69 -8.50
C VAL A 112 9.58 -10.07 -7.94
N ARG A 113 10.39 -10.54 -6.98
CA ARG A 113 10.13 -11.85 -6.34
C ARG A 113 9.17 -11.77 -5.16
N GLN A 114 8.96 -10.57 -4.62
CA GLN A 114 8.06 -10.32 -3.49
C GLN A 114 6.60 -10.38 -3.93
N GLY A 115 5.82 -11.31 -3.37
CA GLY A 115 4.38 -11.41 -3.65
C GLY A 115 3.59 -10.29 -2.97
N TYR A 116 3.95 -9.92 -1.73
CA TYR A 116 3.35 -8.79 -1.02
C TYR A 116 4.02 -7.47 -1.44
N ALA A 117 4.00 -7.15 -2.73
CA ALA A 117 4.71 -5.98 -3.25
C ALA A 117 4.15 -4.66 -2.71
N LYS A 118 2.81 -4.54 -2.57
CA LYS A 118 2.18 -3.32 -2.01
C LYS A 118 2.48 -3.18 -0.51
N CYS A 119 2.32 -4.25 0.26
CA CYS A 119 2.65 -4.22 1.69
C CYS A 119 4.12 -3.86 1.93
N SER A 120 5.02 -4.29 1.05
CA SER A 120 6.47 -4.01 1.15
C SER A 120 6.85 -2.61 0.68
N THR A 121 5.92 -1.85 0.05
CA THR A 121 6.23 -0.60 -0.65
C THR A 121 5.33 0.54 -0.20
N VAL A 122 5.92 1.62 0.32
CA VAL A 122 5.23 2.92 0.45
C VAL A 122 5.29 3.61 -0.90
N ILE A 123 4.15 3.83 -1.51
CA ILE A 123 4.04 4.60 -2.75
C ILE A 123 3.97 6.09 -2.37
N VAL A 124 5.02 6.85 -2.67
CA VAL A 124 5.10 8.28 -2.35
C VAL A 124 4.46 9.10 -3.47
N ASP A 125 4.94 8.92 -4.71
CA ASP A 125 4.36 9.53 -5.91
C ASP A 125 4.48 8.60 -7.13
N GLU A 126 4.27 9.11 -8.36
CA GLU A 126 4.35 8.33 -9.60
C GLU A 126 5.73 7.74 -9.87
N ASN A 127 6.80 8.35 -9.31
CA ASN A 127 8.19 7.99 -9.57
C ASN A 127 8.98 7.60 -8.31
N SER A 128 8.39 7.74 -7.11
CA SER A 128 9.12 7.64 -5.84
C SER A 128 8.48 6.63 -4.89
N ILE A 129 9.30 5.73 -4.34
CA ILE A 129 8.86 4.70 -3.39
C ILE A 129 9.83 4.57 -2.21
N ILE A 130 9.33 4.05 -1.09
CA ILE A 130 10.14 3.61 0.05
C ILE A 130 9.91 2.11 0.25
N THR A 131 10.98 1.34 0.39
CA THR A 131 10.89 -0.09 0.66
C THR A 131 12.10 -0.56 1.49
N TYR A 132 11.92 -1.64 2.24
CA TYR A 132 13.05 -2.34 2.89
C TYR A 132 13.57 -3.51 2.02
N ASP A 133 12.80 -3.91 0.99
CA ASP A 133 13.10 -5.08 0.17
C ASP A 133 14.05 -4.72 -0.99
N ARG A 134 15.30 -5.19 -0.90
CA ARG A 134 16.32 -5.01 -1.94
C ARG A 134 15.92 -5.65 -3.28
N GLY A 135 15.05 -6.68 -3.24
CA GLY A 135 14.51 -7.33 -4.44
C GLY A 135 13.47 -6.48 -5.15
N ILE A 136 12.85 -5.51 -4.46
CA ILE A 136 12.00 -4.46 -5.05
C ILE A 136 12.85 -3.24 -5.43
N ALA A 137 13.73 -2.78 -4.53
CA ALA A 137 14.52 -1.56 -4.73
C ALA A 137 15.33 -1.60 -6.04
N LYS A 138 16.11 -2.66 -6.24
CA LYS A 138 17.02 -2.77 -7.42
C LYS A 138 16.29 -2.72 -8.76
N PRO A 139 15.23 -3.51 -9.02
CA PRO A 139 14.49 -3.39 -10.29
C PRO A 139 13.85 -2.02 -10.47
N CYS A 140 13.33 -1.40 -9.39
CA CYS A 140 12.72 -0.07 -9.45
C CYS A 140 13.76 1.02 -9.77
N GLU A 141 14.94 0.97 -9.14
CA GLU A 141 16.07 1.87 -9.46
C GLU A 141 16.51 1.70 -10.93
N ALA A 142 16.58 0.46 -11.42
CA ALA A 142 16.94 0.17 -12.81
C ALA A 142 15.90 0.70 -13.81
N ALA A 143 14.63 0.77 -13.42
CA ALA A 143 13.54 1.40 -14.18
C ALA A 143 13.50 2.94 -14.03
N GLY A 144 14.47 3.53 -13.32
CA GLY A 144 14.57 4.98 -13.16
C GLY A 144 13.69 5.57 -12.06
N MET A 145 13.16 4.74 -11.16
CA MET A 145 12.43 5.22 -9.99
C MET A 145 13.38 5.79 -8.93
N ASN A 146 12.89 6.76 -8.18
CA ASN A 146 13.53 7.27 -6.98
C ASN A 146 13.18 6.36 -5.80
N VAL A 147 14.14 5.66 -5.24
CA VAL A 147 13.92 4.64 -4.21
C VAL A 147 14.66 4.97 -2.93
N LEU A 148 13.95 5.03 -1.81
CA LEU A 148 14.54 5.04 -0.48
C LEU A 148 14.50 3.62 0.09
N LEU A 149 15.69 3.03 0.29
CA LEU A 149 15.84 1.75 0.97
C LEU A 149 15.99 2.00 2.49
N VAL A 150 15.13 1.35 3.29
CA VAL A 150 15.09 1.50 4.75
C VAL A 150 15.40 0.19 5.48
N GLU A 151 15.67 0.24 6.78
CA GLU A 151 15.92 -0.94 7.61
C GLU A 151 14.62 -1.73 7.84
N PRO A 152 14.66 -3.08 7.78
CA PRO A 152 13.52 -3.95 8.08
C PRO A 152 13.30 -4.13 9.59
N GLY A 153 12.13 -4.62 9.98
CA GLY A 153 11.89 -5.16 11.33
C GLY A 153 11.29 -4.18 12.33
N PHE A 154 10.97 -2.97 11.94
CA PHE A 154 10.44 -1.92 12.83
C PHE A 154 8.93 -1.67 12.65
N VAL A 155 8.24 -2.60 12.04
CA VAL A 155 6.79 -2.57 11.83
C VAL A 155 6.18 -3.81 12.47
N LYS A 156 5.18 -3.63 13.32
CA LYS A 156 4.46 -4.71 13.96
C LYS A 156 3.48 -5.36 12.97
N LEU A 157 3.33 -6.67 13.06
CA LEU A 157 2.25 -7.43 12.44
C LEU A 157 1.75 -8.47 13.45
N ARG A 158 0.46 -8.50 13.72
CA ARG A 158 -0.13 -9.45 14.67
C ARG A 158 0.07 -10.87 14.17
N GLY A 159 0.63 -11.70 15.02
CA GLY A 159 0.88 -13.12 14.70
C GLY A 159 2.17 -13.38 13.89
N ALA A 160 2.96 -12.36 13.56
CA ALA A 160 4.23 -12.50 12.87
C ALA A 160 5.37 -11.77 13.62
N ASN A 161 6.61 -12.04 13.23
CA ASN A 161 7.79 -11.40 13.84
C ASN A 161 7.90 -9.92 13.46
N THR A 162 7.47 -9.57 12.24
CA THR A 162 7.49 -8.21 11.73
C THR A 162 6.48 -8.07 10.59
N GLY A 163 5.97 -6.85 10.40
CA GLY A 163 5.15 -6.43 9.27
C GLY A 163 5.95 -5.63 8.24
N PHE A 164 5.24 -5.01 7.34
CA PHE A 164 5.75 -4.30 6.19
C PHE A 164 5.42 -2.81 6.25
N ILE A 165 6.38 -1.96 5.89
CA ILE A 165 6.22 -0.51 5.99
C ILE A 165 5.13 0.04 5.03
N GLY A 166 4.98 -0.55 3.86
CA GLY A 166 3.91 -0.19 2.93
C GLY A 166 2.53 -0.58 3.44
N GLY A 167 2.42 -1.73 4.15
CA GLY A 167 1.20 -2.17 4.81
C GLY A 167 0.81 -1.32 6.01
N ALA A 168 1.79 -0.63 6.62
CA ALA A 168 1.57 0.33 7.70
C ALA A 168 1.28 1.76 7.20
N SER A 169 1.10 1.98 5.90
CA SER A 169 1.03 3.32 5.33
C SER A 169 0.01 3.47 4.19
N GLY A 170 -0.26 4.71 3.83
CA GLY A 170 -0.99 5.06 2.62
C GLY A 170 -0.93 6.53 2.29
N ARG A 171 -1.18 6.84 1.00
CA ARG A 171 -1.30 8.23 0.55
C ARG A 171 -2.71 8.73 0.79
N VAL A 172 -2.82 9.82 1.53
CA VAL A 172 -4.08 10.47 1.88
C VAL A 172 -3.98 11.93 1.46
N ASP A 173 -4.72 12.32 0.44
CA ASP A 173 -4.64 13.68 -0.14
C ASP A 173 -3.18 14.09 -0.46
N GLY A 174 -2.64 15.09 0.23
CA GLY A 174 -1.27 15.61 0.07
C GLY A 174 -0.26 15.03 1.07
N GLU A 175 -0.56 13.93 1.75
CA GLU A 175 0.29 13.37 2.79
C GLU A 175 0.51 11.87 2.63
N ILE A 176 1.63 11.37 3.13
CA ILE A 176 1.82 9.96 3.45
C ILE A 176 1.50 9.77 4.93
N VAL A 177 0.48 8.97 5.22
CA VAL A 177 0.01 8.69 6.58
C VAL A 177 0.50 7.31 7.01
N PHE A 178 1.11 7.23 8.18
CA PHE A 178 1.57 5.98 8.80
C PHE A 178 0.66 5.59 9.96
N ASN A 179 0.30 4.32 10.03
CA ASN A 179 -0.52 3.75 11.10
C ASN A 179 0.35 3.42 12.32
N GLY A 180 0.68 4.43 13.12
CA GLY A 180 1.46 4.34 14.33
C GLY A 180 2.69 5.22 14.37
N ASP A 181 3.57 4.94 15.33
CA ASP A 181 4.74 5.76 15.61
C ASP A 181 5.90 5.49 14.65
N LEU A 182 5.97 6.29 13.59
CA LEU A 182 7.10 6.28 12.66
C LEU A 182 8.38 6.81 13.30
N SER A 183 8.30 7.66 14.34
CA SER A 183 9.48 8.30 14.95
C SER A 183 10.41 7.30 15.63
N ALA A 184 9.88 6.11 15.97
CA ALA A 184 10.67 5.00 16.51
C ALA A 184 11.47 4.22 15.42
N HIS A 185 11.22 4.48 14.13
CA HIS A 185 11.95 3.82 13.05
C HIS A 185 13.35 4.42 12.89
N PRO A 186 14.44 3.60 12.74
CA PRO A 186 15.81 4.12 12.63
C PRO A 186 16.02 5.09 11.47
N ASN A 187 15.30 4.90 10.36
CA ASN A 187 15.34 5.80 9.21
C ASN A 187 14.25 6.89 9.24
N PHE A 188 13.73 7.26 10.40
CA PHE A 188 12.65 8.25 10.51
C PHE A 188 12.96 9.56 9.76
N ARG A 189 14.17 10.11 9.96
CA ARG A 189 14.57 11.36 9.31
C ARG A 189 14.68 11.24 7.81
N GLU A 190 15.29 10.15 7.33
CA GLU A 190 15.41 9.88 5.88
C GLU A 190 14.04 9.71 5.23
N ILE A 191 13.10 9.01 5.88
CA ILE A 191 11.74 8.80 5.41
C ILE A 191 11.00 10.14 5.29
N THR A 192 11.00 10.95 6.35
CA THR A 192 10.30 12.24 6.35
C THR A 192 10.90 13.20 5.33
N THR A 193 12.23 13.32 5.27
CA THR A 193 12.93 14.16 4.28
C THR A 193 12.65 13.71 2.85
N PHE A 194 12.62 12.39 2.60
CA PHE A 194 12.33 11.84 1.27
C PHE A 194 10.90 12.18 0.81
N ILE A 195 9.91 12.05 1.72
CA ILE A 195 8.51 12.39 1.43
C ILE A 195 8.35 13.89 1.18
N GLU A 196 8.93 14.73 2.05
CA GLU A 196 8.88 16.19 1.95
C GLU A 196 9.55 16.72 0.66
N ALA A 197 10.63 16.08 0.21
CA ALA A 197 11.28 16.40 -1.06
C ALA A 197 10.38 16.18 -2.29
N GLN A 198 9.31 15.36 -2.16
CA GLN A 198 8.29 15.18 -3.20
C GLN A 198 7.10 16.15 -3.02
N GLY A 199 7.21 17.14 -2.13
CA GLY A 199 6.16 18.13 -1.87
C GLY A 199 4.97 17.60 -1.08
N LEU A 200 5.13 16.49 -0.36
CA LEU A 200 4.09 15.86 0.44
C LEU A 200 4.33 16.05 1.94
N GLY A 201 3.24 16.10 2.71
CA GLY A 201 3.31 15.98 4.16
C GLY A 201 3.58 14.54 4.62
N CYS A 202 4.06 14.40 5.85
CA CYS A 202 4.23 13.13 6.52
C CYS A 202 3.47 13.14 7.85
N LYS A 203 2.53 12.20 8.03
CA LYS A 203 1.70 12.08 9.23
C LYS A 203 1.92 10.74 9.91
N TRP A 204 2.10 10.75 11.23
CA TRP A 204 2.21 9.55 12.07
C TRP A 204 1.54 9.78 13.44
N PHE A 205 1.47 8.75 14.30
CA PHE A 205 0.79 8.77 15.59
C PHE A 205 1.71 8.20 16.68
N GLU A 206 2.27 9.04 17.53
CA GLU A 206 3.21 8.64 18.60
C GLU A 206 2.57 7.82 19.74
N SER A 207 1.23 7.74 19.77
CA SER A 207 0.50 7.08 20.86
C SER A 207 0.42 5.55 20.76
N TYR A 208 0.86 4.95 19.66
CA TYR A 208 0.87 3.50 19.44
C TYR A 208 1.93 3.08 18.43
N GLU A 209 2.36 1.81 18.52
CA GLU A 209 3.41 1.25 17.65
C GLU A 209 3.03 1.31 16.17
N LEU A 210 4.02 1.47 15.30
CA LEU A 210 3.85 1.37 13.85
C LEU A 210 3.41 -0.06 13.50
N GLU A 211 2.20 -0.23 12.97
CA GLU A 211 1.57 -1.52 12.73
C GLU A 211 1.08 -1.65 11.29
N ASP A 212 1.44 -2.77 10.66
CA ASP A 212 0.94 -3.21 9.36
C ASP A 212 -0.52 -3.65 9.49
N ILE A 213 -1.40 -2.99 8.73
CA ILE A 213 -2.84 -3.24 8.67
C ILE A 213 -3.32 -3.47 7.23
N GLY A 214 -2.40 -3.80 6.32
CA GLY A 214 -2.70 -4.01 4.90
C GLY A 214 -3.02 -2.73 4.15
N SER A 215 -2.26 -1.68 4.45
CA SER A 215 -2.33 -0.38 3.80
C SER A 215 -3.54 0.48 4.17
N ILE A 216 -3.37 1.79 4.03
CA ILE A 216 -4.43 2.79 4.04
C ILE A 216 -4.75 3.10 2.58
N ILE A 217 -5.90 2.65 2.08
CA ILE A 217 -6.27 2.82 0.67
C ILE A 217 -7.37 3.88 0.57
N THR A 218 -7.11 4.99 -0.12
CA THR A 218 -8.08 6.08 -0.28
C THR A 218 -8.48 6.30 -1.72
N VAL A 219 -9.71 6.72 -1.94
CA VAL A 219 -10.21 7.11 -3.26
C VAL A 219 -11.22 8.26 -3.14
N THR A 220 -11.20 9.15 -4.11
CA THR A 220 -12.24 10.17 -4.29
C THR A 220 -13.14 9.76 -5.45
N LYS A 221 -14.41 9.48 -5.17
CA LYS A 221 -15.43 9.20 -6.18
C LYS A 221 -16.10 10.51 -6.59
N SER A 222 -16.34 10.69 -7.89
CA SER A 222 -17.18 11.75 -8.41
C SER A 222 -18.65 11.49 -8.00
N ASP A 223 -19.47 12.55 -7.90
CA ASP A 223 -20.90 12.41 -7.56
C ASP A 223 -21.73 11.81 -8.72
N THR A 224 -21.07 11.35 -9.78
CA THR A 224 -21.68 10.80 -11.00
C THR A 224 -21.47 9.30 -11.20
N ASP A 225 -20.83 8.61 -10.24
CA ASP A 225 -20.59 7.15 -10.28
C ASP A 225 -21.53 6.38 -9.33
#